data_63656e9dd61cec18ca3c5393fd3402c3
#
_entry.id   63656e9dd61cec18ca3c5393fd3402c3
#
_cell.length_a   1.000
_cell.length_b   1.000
_cell.length_c   1.000
_cell.angle_alpha   90.00
_cell.angle_beta   90.00
_cell.angle_gamma   90.00
#
_symmetry.space_group_name_H-M   'P 1'
#
loop_
_entity.id
_entity.type
_entity.pdbx_description
1 polymer ?
#
loop_
_entity_poly.entity_id
_entity_poly.type
_entity_poly.pdbx_seq_one_letter_code
_entity_poly.pdbx_strand_id
1 'polypeptide(L)'
;YSVERYLGSGVIKGIGPALAGKIVKKFKEDTFRIIEEEPERLSEIKGISERKAQDIYVQFHEKQDMRQAMMFLEKYGISTTFAVKIYNEYHEKLYDIIKENPYRLAEDISGIGFKLADEIAVRAGIGSNSDYRIRSGIIYALQQASLNGHTYLPEDALIASAAKLLEIDAEYIKKHLTDLSMDKKIIIKETDGQRAVYAAAYYYQELNAARMLCQLNLKYDVDMPAVRRMITRIEADEGLSLDEMQKMAVAEASGNGVLIITGGPGTGKTTTINAIIKYFEYEGLEIRLAAPTGRAAKRMSEATGYEAQTIHRMLELSGAPSDSTAARFERNENNPLEADAVIIDEMTMVDINLLNFLLKAILP
;
A
#
# COMPACT_ATOMS: atom_id res chain seq x y z
N TYR A 1 19.14 5.57 30.49
CA TYR A 1 17.96 5.14 29.72
C TYR A 1 18.30 4.68 28.30
N SER A 2 19.20 5.36 27.59
CA SER A 2 19.60 4.99 26.21
C SER A 2 20.40 3.70 26.13
N VAL A 3 21.31 3.48 27.06
CA VAL A 3 22.19 2.30 27.14
C VAL A 3 21.39 1.02 27.35
N GLU A 4 20.44 1.03 28.26
CA GLU A 4 19.58 -0.14 28.55
C GLU A 4 18.70 -0.50 27.35
N ARG A 5 18.11 0.49 26.69
CA ARG A 5 17.31 0.27 25.48
C ARG A 5 18.13 -0.30 24.34
N TYR A 6 19.32 0.22 24.13
CA TYR A 6 20.23 -0.30 23.11
C TYR A 6 20.56 -1.78 23.37
N LEU A 7 21.03 -2.10 24.56
CA LEU A 7 21.39 -3.46 24.92
C LEU A 7 20.20 -4.43 24.85
N GLY A 8 19.01 -3.97 25.26
CA GLY A 8 17.79 -4.78 25.28
C GLY A 8 17.06 -4.87 23.94
N SER A 9 17.49 -4.13 22.91
CA SER A 9 16.80 -4.04 21.60
C SER A 9 16.94 -5.28 20.72
N GLY A 10 17.77 -6.27 21.11
CA GLY A 10 18.07 -7.45 20.29
C GLY A 10 19.20 -7.21 19.27
N VAL A 11 19.81 -6.03 19.23
CA VAL A 11 20.98 -5.73 18.37
C VAL A 11 22.15 -6.62 18.74
N ILE A 12 22.32 -6.88 20.03
CA ILE A 12 23.32 -7.83 20.55
C ILE A 12 22.63 -9.14 20.90
N LYS A 13 22.96 -10.18 20.15
CA LYS A 13 22.41 -11.52 20.38
C LYS A 13 22.73 -12.02 21.78
N GLY A 14 21.74 -12.50 22.49
CA GLY A 14 21.89 -13.05 23.84
C GLY A 14 21.70 -12.03 24.97
N ILE A 15 21.42 -10.75 24.67
CA ILE A 15 21.00 -9.76 25.65
C ILE A 15 19.55 -9.39 25.35
N GLY A 16 18.63 -9.84 26.21
CA GLY A 16 17.24 -9.37 26.23
C GLY A 16 17.05 -8.22 27.23
N PRO A 17 15.83 -7.62 27.28
CA PRO A 17 15.55 -6.48 28.15
C PRO A 17 15.87 -6.71 29.63
N ALA A 18 15.56 -7.90 30.15
CA ALA A 18 15.82 -8.26 31.55
C ALA A 18 17.34 -8.32 31.87
N LEU A 19 18.14 -8.82 30.95
CA LEU A 19 19.58 -8.90 31.14
C LEU A 19 20.23 -7.51 30.94
N ALA A 20 19.78 -6.74 29.97
CA ALA A 20 20.18 -5.36 29.75
C ALA A 20 19.95 -4.51 31.03
N GLY A 21 18.80 -4.63 31.67
CA GLY A 21 18.50 -3.98 32.94
C GLY A 21 19.47 -4.35 34.07
N LYS A 22 19.85 -5.63 34.17
CA LYS A 22 20.83 -6.08 35.17
C LYS A 22 22.22 -5.49 34.91
N ILE A 23 22.67 -5.46 33.65
CA ILE A 23 23.96 -4.89 33.25
C ILE A 23 24.02 -3.42 33.61
N VAL A 24 23.03 -2.64 33.17
CA VAL A 24 22.98 -1.19 33.42
C VAL A 24 22.80 -0.86 34.90
N LYS A 25 22.02 -1.65 35.63
CA LYS A 25 21.88 -1.47 37.08
C LYS A 25 23.20 -1.62 37.83
N LYS A 26 24.06 -2.54 37.38
CA LYS A 26 25.36 -2.80 38.00
C LYS A 26 26.41 -1.77 37.62
N PHE A 27 26.56 -1.49 36.33
CA PHE A 27 27.64 -0.67 35.81
C PHE A 27 27.26 0.80 35.53
N LYS A 28 25.97 1.12 35.56
CA LYS A 28 25.43 2.48 35.37
C LYS A 28 26.00 3.16 34.14
N GLU A 29 26.57 4.35 34.32
CA GLU A 29 27.16 5.17 33.24
C GLU A 29 28.40 4.54 32.61
N ASP A 30 29.11 3.68 33.35
CA ASP A 30 30.28 2.97 32.87
C ASP A 30 29.96 1.74 32.00
N THR A 31 28.72 1.42 31.77
CA THR A 31 28.31 0.17 31.09
C THR A 31 29.03 -0.01 29.75
N PHE A 32 29.06 0.98 28.90
CA PHE A 32 29.74 0.89 27.60
C PHE A 32 31.26 0.76 27.74
N ARG A 33 31.84 1.53 28.62
CA ARG A 33 33.29 1.43 28.90
C ARG A 33 33.67 0.04 29.42
N ILE A 34 32.89 -0.53 30.31
CA ILE A 34 33.10 -1.89 30.82
C ILE A 34 33.03 -2.93 29.70
N ILE A 35 32.02 -2.82 28.81
CA ILE A 35 31.92 -3.75 27.68
C ILE A 35 33.12 -3.61 26.73
N GLU A 36 33.60 -2.40 26.50
CA GLU A 36 34.73 -2.14 25.57
C GLU A 36 36.08 -2.45 26.16
N GLU A 37 36.34 -2.09 27.42
CA GLU A 37 37.68 -2.12 28.02
C GLU A 37 37.87 -3.27 29.02
N GLU A 38 36.80 -3.70 29.69
CA GLU A 38 36.83 -4.71 30.75
C GLU A 38 35.69 -5.74 30.57
N PRO A 39 35.54 -6.38 29.37
CA PRO A 39 34.38 -7.25 29.08
C PRO A 39 34.29 -8.46 30.02
N GLU A 40 35.37 -8.93 30.60
CA GLU A 40 35.40 -10.02 31.59
C GLU A 40 34.52 -9.71 32.82
N ARG A 41 34.39 -8.45 33.19
CA ARG A 41 33.55 -8.02 34.30
C ARG A 41 32.03 -8.26 34.08
N LEU A 42 31.63 -8.46 32.85
CA LEU A 42 30.24 -8.86 32.57
C LEU A 42 29.90 -10.20 33.18
N SER A 43 30.87 -11.09 33.39
CA SER A 43 30.68 -12.39 34.06
C SER A 43 30.35 -12.28 35.55
N GLU A 44 30.53 -11.11 36.17
CA GLU A 44 30.08 -10.83 37.53
C GLU A 44 28.52 -10.79 37.63
N ILE A 45 27.82 -10.76 36.48
CA ILE A 45 26.37 -10.70 36.42
C ILE A 45 25.81 -12.12 36.27
N LYS A 46 24.91 -12.51 37.16
CA LYS A 46 24.27 -13.82 37.08
C LYS A 46 23.53 -14.00 35.75
N GLY A 47 23.99 -14.98 34.97
CA GLY A 47 23.47 -15.29 33.64
C GLY A 47 24.40 -14.93 32.48
N ILE A 48 25.59 -14.41 32.78
CA ILE A 48 26.64 -14.15 31.79
C ILE A 48 27.87 -14.99 32.16
N SER A 49 28.19 -15.97 31.31
CA SER A 49 29.45 -16.72 31.40
C SER A 49 30.61 -15.90 30.77
N GLU A 50 31.84 -16.30 31.03
CA GLU A 50 33.03 -15.70 30.39
C GLU A 50 32.93 -15.75 28.86
N ARG A 51 32.49 -16.87 28.30
CA ARG A 51 32.30 -17.03 26.86
C ARG A 51 31.25 -16.07 26.33
N LYS A 52 30.13 -15.92 27.07
CA LYS A 52 29.06 -14.99 26.68
C LYS A 52 29.52 -13.53 26.80
N ALA A 53 30.33 -13.21 27.81
CA ALA A 53 30.95 -11.89 27.94
C ALA A 53 31.83 -11.55 26.73
N GLN A 54 32.64 -12.51 26.26
CA GLN A 54 33.45 -12.34 25.06
C GLN A 54 32.60 -12.20 23.78
N ASP A 55 31.56 -12.97 23.62
CA ASP A 55 30.64 -12.84 22.48
C ASP A 55 29.94 -11.47 22.47
N ILE A 56 29.57 -10.94 23.61
CA ILE A 56 29.00 -9.59 23.76
C ILE A 56 30.02 -8.54 23.33
N TYR A 57 31.29 -8.66 23.76
CA TYR A 57 32.36 -7.73 23.37
C TYR A 57 32.54 -7.68 21.85
N VAL A 58 32.64 -8.84 21.20
CA VAL A 58 32.86 -8.93 19.74
C VAL A 58 31.67 -8.26 19.00
N GLN A 59 30.46 -8.61 19.36
CA GLN A 59 29.26 -8.01 18.73
C GLN A 59 29.16 -6.50 18.99
N PHE A 60 29.51 -6.07 20.18
CA PHE A 60 29.46 -4.67 20.57
C PHE A 60 30.48 -3.84 19.78
N HIS A 61 31.65 -4.39 19.55
CA HIS A 61 32.66 -3.74 18.74
C HIS A 61 32.31 -3.69 17.25
N GLU A 62 31.78 -4.79 16.70
CA GLU A 62 31.33 -4.87 15.30
C GLU A 62 30.18 -3.90 14.99
N LYS A 63 29.38 -3.55 15.99
CA LYS A 63 28.18 -2.70 15.84
C LYS A 63 28.36 -1.28 16.39
N GLN A 64 29.59 -0.84 16.50
CA GLN A 64 29.89 0.49 17.06
C GLN A 64 29.21 1.62 16.29
N ASP A 65 29.22 1.58 14.96
CA ASP A 65 28.64 2.61 14.11
C ASP A 65 27.11 2.65 14.25
N MET A 66 26.47 1.47 14.31
CA MET A 66 25.03 1.38 14.55
C MET A 66 24.65 1.93 15.93
N ARG A 67 25.44 1.66 16.95
CA ARG A 67 25.20 2.17 18.30
C ARG A 67 25.29 3.69 18.34
N GLN A 68 26.30 4.29 17.72
CA GLN A 68 26.44 5.74 17.63
C GLN A 68 25.25 6.37 16.91
N ALA A 69 24.80 5.76 15.81
CA ALA A 69 23.63 6.19 15.06
C ALA A 69 22.36 6.14 15.92
N MET A 70 22.13 5.05 16.66
CA MET A 70 20.98 4.91 17.54
C MET A 70 20.95 5.96 18.64
N MET A 71 22.09 6.23 19.27
CA MET A 71 22.23 7.28 20.29
C MET A 71 21.96 8.67 19.73
N PHE A 72 22.43 8.94 18.52
CA PHE A 72 22.16 10.18 17.81
C PHE A 72 20.66 10.34 17.52
N LEU A 73 20.03 9.31 16.95
CA LEU A 73 18.62 9.34 16.57
C LEU A 73 17.66 9.45 17.79
N GLU A 74 18.04 8.89 18.93
CA GLU A 74 17.25 9.01 20.16
C GLU A 74 17.08 10.45 20.61
N LYS A 75 18.03 11.33 20.35
CA LYS A 75 17.95 12.77 20.66
C LYS A 75 16.79 13.45 19.93
N TYR A 76 16.41 12.91 18.79
CA TYR A 76 15.29 13.39 17.99
C TYR A 76 13.99 12.64 18.25
N GLY A 77 13.94 11.79 19.30
CA GLY A 77 12.76 11.03 19.69
C GLY A 77 12.45 9.83 18.80
N ILE A 78 13.43 9.36 18.04
CA ILE A 78 13.28 8.20 17.15
C ILE A 78 13.45 6.92 17.98
N SER A 79 12.47 6.01 17.87
CA SER A 79 12.51 4.73 18.57
C SER A 79 13.62 3.82 18.04
N THR A 80 14.06 2.89 18.86
CA THR A 80 15.09 1.89 18.50
C THR A 80 14.75 1.13 17.23
N THR A 81 13.48 0.75 17.05
CA THR A 81 13.01 0.02 15.85
C THR A 81 13.21 0.84 14.58
N PHE A 82 12.83 2.12 14.61
CA PHE A 82 13.04 3.01 13.48
C PHE A 82 14.52 3.37 13.30
N ALA A 83 15.28 3.51 14.38
CA ALA A 83 16.71 3.78 14.31
C ALA A 83 17.47 2.70 13.55
N VAL A 84 17.14 1.44 13.77
CA VAL A 84 17.73 0.32 13.00
C VAL A 84 17.38 0.41 11.52
N LYS A 85 16.11 0.68 11.19
CA LYS A 85 15.66 0.84 9.80
C LYS A 85 16.37 2.01 9.10
N ILE A 86 16.50 3.15 9.79
CA ILE A 86 17.16 4.35 9.29
C ILE A 86 18.65 4.08 9.05
N TYR A 87 19.32 3.44 9.98
CA TYR A 87 20.74 3.08 9.82
C TYR A 87 20.93 2.12 8.63
N ASN A 88 20.09 1.10 8.49
CA ASN A 88 20.21 0.13 7.40
C ASN A 88 19.95 0.77 6.03
N GLU A 89 19.10 1.79 5.96
CA GLU A 89 18.77 2.49 4.70
C GLU A 89 19.85 3.48 4.30
N TYR A 90 20.29 4.31 5.24
CA TYR A 90 21.16 5.47 4.94
C TYR A 90 22.61 5.31 5.36
N HIS A 91 22.90 4.39 6.26
CA HIS A 91 24.22 4.26 6.88
C HIS A 91 24.73 5.62 7.41
N GLU A 92 25.93 6.03 7.08
CA GLU A 92 26.53 7.30 7.54
C GLU A 92 25.79 8.56 7.07
N LYS A 93 25.03 8.48 5.98
CA LYS A 93 24.25 9.61 5.45
C LYS A 93 23.10 10.03 6.36
N LEU A 94 22.71 9.20 7.32
CA LEU A 94 21.60 9.49 8.22
C LEU A 94 21.79 10.81 8.99
N TYR A 95 23.01 11.14 9.36
CA TYR A 95 23.30 12.36 10.13
C TYR A 95 22.94 13.63 9.34
N ASP A 96 23.32 13.68 8.09
CA ASP A 96 23.01 14.80 7.20
C ASP A 96 21.51 14.85 6.88
N ILE A 97 20.89 13.71 6.65
CA ILE A 97 19.44 13.61 6.38
C ILE A 97 18.63 14.16 7.54
N ILE A 98 18.95 13.77 8.77
CA ILE A 98 18.23 14.27 9.95
C ILE A 98 18.40 15.77 10.12
N LYS A 99 19.59 16.31 9.86
CA LYS A 99 19.88 17.74 10.02
C LYS A 99 19.34 18.62 8.90
N GLU A 100 19.33 18.12 7.67
CA GLU A 100 19.00 18.92 6.49
C GLU A 100 17.59 18.66 5.98
N ASN A 101 17.18 17.40 5.86
CA ASN A 101 15.91 17.00 5.32
C ASN A 101 15.33 15.73 5.96
N PRO A 102 14.82 15.81 7.19
CA PRO A 102 14.24 14.65 7.86
C PRO A 102 12.94 14.14 7.20
N TYR A 103 12.34 14.88 6.29
CA TYR A 103 11.14 14.44 5.54
C TYR A 103 11.43 13.29 4.58
N ARG A 104 12.68 13.06 4.20
CA ARG A 104 13.09 11.85 3.47
C ARG A 104 12.74 10.56 4.22
N LEU A 105 12.69 10.60 5.53
CA LEU A 105 12.27 9.45 6.34
C LEU A 105 10.85 8.99 6.00
N ALA A 106 9.95 9.92 5.69
CA ALA A 106 8.59 9.60 5.28
C ALA A 106 8.50 8.97 3.89
N GLU A 107 9.46 9.22 3.02
CA GLU A 107 9.55 8.62 1.69
C GLU A 107 10.18 7.22 1.72
N ASP A 108 11.23 7.04 2.51
CA ASP A 108 12.13 5.89 2.41
C ASP A 108 11.93 4.84 3.52
N ILE A 109 11.36 5.22 4.68
CA ILE A 109 11.24 4.33 5.84
C ILE A 109 9.78 3.92 6.08
N SER A 110 9.51 2.65 5.90
CA SER A 110 8.17 2.10 6.20
C SER A 110 7.78 2.30 7.67
N GLY A 111 6.62 2.90 7.87
CA GLY A 111 6.07 3.20 9.18
C GLY A 111 6.36 4.62 9.68
N ILE A 112 7.21 5.39 8.99
CA ILE A 112 7.40 6.82 9.26
C ILE A 112 6.58 7.62 8.26
N GLY A 113 5.53 8.28 8.75
CA GLY A 113 4.72 9.20 7.95
C GLY A 113 5.14 10.65 8.12
N PHE A 114 4.47 11.56 7.39
CA PHE A 114 4.74 12.99 7.44
C PHE A 114 4.72 13.57 8.86
N LYS A 115 3.73 13.21 9.69
CA LYS A 115 3.59 13.77 11.05
C LYS A 115 4.80 13.47 11.93
N LEU A 116 5.29 12.22 11.91
CA LEU A 116 6.47 11.85 12.68
C LEU A 116 7.73 12.51 12.13
N ALA A 117 7.88 12.59 10.81
CA ALA A 117 8.97 13.32 10.16
C ALA A 117 8.94 14.81 10.51
N ASP A 118 7.78 15.42 10.60
CA ASP A 118 7.59 16.82 10.99
C ASP A 118 7.98 17.07 12.46
N GLU A 119 7.62 16.17 13.38
CA GLU A 119 8.06 16.22 14.77
C GLU A 119 9.60 16.12 14.90
N ILE A 120 10.21 15.24 14.13
CA ILE A 120 11.68 15.11 14.07
C ILE A 120 12.30 16.39 13.52
N ALA A 121 11.71 16.97 12.47
CA ALA A 121 12.17 18.22 11.88
C ALA A 121 12.13 19.40 12.87
N VAL A 122 11.09 19.52 13.66
CA VAL A 122 10.99 20.54 14.73
C VAL A 122 12.14 20.37 15.72
N ARG A 123 12.43 19.16 16.16
CA ARG A 123 13.56 18.89 17.07
C ARG A 123 14.92 19.13 16.44
N ALA A 124 15.02 18.96 15.12
CA ALA A 124 16.22 19.28 14.35
C ALA A 124 16.40 20.77 14.06
N GLY A 125 15.42 21.61 14.44
CA GLY A 125 15.47 23.05 14.20
C GLY A 125 15.08 23.48 12.78
N ILE A 126 14.39 22.63 12.04
CA ILE A 126 13.89 22.95 10.69
C ILE A 126 12.73 23.95 10.79
N GLY A 127 12.79 25.03 10.02
CA GLY A 127 11.78 26.07 10.01
C GLY A 127 10.44 25.60 9.42
N SER A 128 9.35 26.21 9.90
CA SER A 128 7.98 25.91 9.44
C SER A 128 7.77 26.16 7.94
N ASN A 129 8.51 27.08 7.35
CA ASN A 129 8.47 27.45 5.92
C ASN A 129 9.57 26.78 5.09
N SER A 130 10.22 25.75 5.62
CA SER A 130 11.20 24.96 4.89
C SER A 130 10.61 24.39 3.60
N ASP A 131 11.34 24.49 2.50
CA ASP A 131 10.94 23.94 1.21
C ASP A 131 10.64 22.44 1.30
N TYR A 132 11.47 21.69 2.03
CA TYR A 132 11.25 20.25 2.25
C TYR A 132 9.97 19.97 3.02
N ARG A 133 9.65 20.78 4.03
CA ARG A 133 8.42 20.67 4.81
C ARG A 133 7.19 20.87 3.92
N ILE A 134 7.19 21.95 3.15
CA ILE A 134 6.06 22.29 2.28
C ILE A 134 5.85 21.21 1.22
N ARG A 135 6.91 20.79 0.55
CA ARG A 135 6.85 19.74 -0.48
C ARG A 135 6.32 18.42 0.07
N SER A 136 6.84 17.99 1.21
CA SER A 136 6.39 16.76 1.87
C SER A 136 4.94 16.87 2.34
N GLY A 137 4.54 18.03 2.85
CA GLY A 137 3.17 18.31 3.27
C GLY A 137 2.15 18.29 2.13
N ILE A 138 2.50 18.77 0.96
CA ILE A 138 1.66 18.71 -0.24
C ILE A 138 1.43 17.24 -0.65
N ILE A 139 2.49 16.44 -0.70
CA ILE A 139 2.39 15.01 -1.02
C ILE A 139 1.52 14.30 0.03
N TYR A 140 1.71 14.63 1.31
CA TYR A 140 0.90 14.05 2.38
C TYR A 140 -0.58 14.43 2.25
N ALA A 141 -0.90 15.66 1.88
CA ALA A 141 -2.29 16.08 1.64
C ALA A 141 -2.95 15.26 0.53
N LEU A 142 -2.23 14.96 -0.55
CA LEU A 142 -2.70 14.07 -1.62
C LEU A 142 -2.88 12.63 -1.13
N GLN A 143 -1.97 12.12 -0.30
CA GLN A 143 -2.10 10.79 0.30
C GLN A 143 -3.32 10.69 1.22
N GLN A 144 -3.60 11.74 2.02
CA GLN A 144 -4.80 11.79 2.85
C GLN A 144 -6.07 11.82 2.02
N ALA A 145 -6.08 12.54 0.90
CA ALA A 145 -7.20 12.54 -0.03
C ALA A 145 -7.45 11.15 -0.64
N SER A 146 -6.39 10.38 -0.89
CA SER A 146 -6.52 9.02 -1.42
C SER A 146 -7.21 8.06 -0.45
N LEU A 147 -7.07 8.26 0.86
CA LEU A 147 -7.79 7.48 1.87
C LEU A 147 -9.32 7.72 1.82
N ASN A 148 -9.74 8.86 1.27
CA ASN A 148 -11.14 9.19 1.02
C ASN A 148 -11.59 8.82 -0.40
N GLY A 149 -10.79 8.07 -1.15
CA GLY A 149 -11.11 7.59 -2.49
C GLY A 149 -10.75 8.53 -3.64
N HIS A 150 -9.97 9.57 -3.39
CA HIS A 150 -9.56 10.53 -4.43
C HIS A 150 -8.21 10.16 -5.03
N THR A 151 -8.13 10.03 -6.34
CA THR A 151 -6.86 9.85 -7.07
C THR A 151 -6.17 11.18 -7.35
N TYR A 152 -6.90 12.28 -7.32
CA TYR A 152 -6.41 13.64 -7.45
C TYR A 152 -7.24 14.61 -6.60
N LEU A 153 -6.73 15.82 -6.44
CA LEU A 153 -7.50 16.97 -5.94
C LEU A 153 -7.48 18.11 -6.97
N PRO A 154 -8.57 18.89 -7.08
CA PRO A 154 -8.49 20.20 -7.72
C PRO A 154 -7.41 21.06 -7.07
N GLU A 155 -6.67 21.83 -7.86
CA GLU A 155 -5.53 22.62 -7.36
C GLU A 155 -5.89 23.50 -6.17
N ASP A 156 -7.03 24.22 -6.24
CA ASP A 156 -7.47 25.08 -5.13
C ASP A 156 -7.77 24.30 -3.85
N ALA A 157 -8.37 23.11 -3.97
CA ALA A 157 -8.65 22.24 -2.84
C ALA A 157 -7.36 21.69 -2.22
N LEU A 158 -6.37 21.33 -3.03
CA LEU A 158 -5.07 20.89 -2.54
C LEU A 158 -4.34 22.01 -1.81
N ILE A 159 -4.32 23.22 -2.38
CA ILE A 159 -3.69 24.39 -1.77
C ILE A 159 -4.32 24.67 -0.41
N ALA A 160 -5.65 24.69 -0.32
CA ALA A 160 -6.37 24.90 0.94
C ALA A 160 -6.06 23.80 1.99
N SER A 161 -6.06 22.54 1.57
CA SER A 161 -5.76 21.41 2.44
C SER A 161 -4.33 21.46 2.97
N ALA A 162 -3.37 21.72 2.12
CA ALA A 162 -1.96 21.79 2.49
C ALA A 162 -1.67 23.03 3.38
N ALA A 163 -2.25 24.18 3.07
CA ALA A 163 -2.11 25.38 3.90
C ALA A 163 -2.66 25.16 5.32
N LYS A 164 -3.81 24.50 5.42
CA LYS A 164 -4.40 24.13 6.72
C LYS A 164 -3.55 23.12 7.49
N LEU A 165 -3.05 22.08 6.79
CA LEU A 165 -2.20 21.05 7.40
C LEU A 165 -0.90 21.62 7.94
N LEU A 166 -0.26 22.51 7.19
CA LEU A 166 1.05 23.07 7.50
C LEU A 166 0.99 24.34 8.34
N GLU A 167 -0.22 24.91 8.49
CA GLU A 167 -0.46 26.20 9.17
C GLU A 167 0.38 27.35 8.59
N ILE A 168 0.40 27.42 7.24
CA ILE A 168 1.12 28.45 6.48
C ILE A 168 0.22 29.07 5.41
N ASP A 169 0.62 30.22 4.89
CA ASP A 169 -0.12 30.90 3.84
C ASP A 169 -0.14 30.13 2.51
N ALA A 170 -1.25 30.20 1.80
CA ALA A 170 -1.46 29.50 0.52
C ALA A 170 -0.42 29.86 -0.56
N GLU A 171 0.13 31.07 -0.53
CA GLU A 171 1.15 31.49 -1.49
C GLU A 171 2.43 30.64 -1.45
N TYR A 172 2.83 30.17 -0.26
CA TYR A 172 3.96 29.24 -0.13
C TYR A 172 3.67 27.90 -0.79
N ILE A 173 2.41 27.43 -0.72
CA ILE A 173 2.00 26.18 -1.36
C ILE A 173 2.07 26.30 -2.88
N LYS A 174 1.49 27.34 -3.46
CA LYS A 174 1.46 27.58 -4.91
C LYS A 174 2.84 27.56 -5.55
N LYS A 175 3.80 28.20 -4.91
CA LYS A 175 5.19 28.26 -5.39
C LYS A 175 5.79 26.87 -5.56
N HIS A 176 5.50 25.94 -4.64
CA HIS A 176 6.11 24.61 -4.64
C HIS A 176 5.40 23.60 -5.55
N LEU A 177 4.19 23.89 -6.02
CA LEU A 177 3.49 23.00 -6.96
C LEU A 177 4.24 22.87 -8.29
N THR A 178 4.76 23.98 -8.82
CA THR A 178 5.55 23.96 -10.05
C THR A 178 6.83 23.12 -9.87
N ASP A 179 7.54 23.31 -8.79
CA ASP A 179 8.77 22.56 -8.49
C ASP A 179 8.51 21.06 -8.36
N LEU A 180 7.46 20.67 -7.64
CA LEU A 180 7.05 19.28 -7.51
C LEU A 180 6.64 18.63 -8.84
N SER A 181 6.00 19.41 -9.72
CA SER A 181 5.65 18.97 -11.07
C SER A 181 6.91 18.77 -11.93
N MET A 182 7.86 19.68 -11.86
CA MET A 182 9.15 19.56 -12.57
C MET A 182 9.96 18.35 -12.10
N ASP A 183 9.93 18.06 -10.79
CA ASP A 183 10.58 16.89 -10.19
C ASP A 183 9.78 15.58 -10.40
N LYS A 184 8.67 15.64 -11.12
CA LYS A 184 7.78 14.49 -11.41
C LYS A 184 7.24 13.79 -10.15
N LYS A 185 7.11 14.51 -9.06
CA LYS A 185 6.48 14.01 -7.82
C LYS A 185 4.96 14.13 -7.88
N ILE A 186 4.46 15.13 -8.59
CA ILE A 186 3.05 15.34 -8.91
C ILE A 186 2.87 15.50 -10.42
N ILE A 187 1.66 15.22 -10.88
CA ILE A 187 1.24 15.47 -12.26
C ILE A 187 0.04 16.42 -12.21
N ILE A 188 0.14 17.52 -12.93
CA ILE A 188 -0.95 18.51 -13.06
C ILE A 188 -1.58 18.35 -14.43
N LYS A 189 -2.88 18.05 -14.47
CA LYS A 189 -3.67 17.95 -15.70
C LYS A 189 -4.79 18.97 -15.70
N GLU A 190 -5.02 19.55 -16.84
CA GLU A 190 -6.21 20.36 -17.08
C GLU A 190 -7.35 19.45 -17.55
N THR A 191 -8.45 19.43 -16.79
CA THR A 191 -9.63 18.62 -17.07
C THR A 191 -10.85 19.48 -16.83
N ASP A 192 -11.70 19.63 -17.84
CA ASP A 192 -12.94 20.40 -17.77
C ASP A 192 -12.75 21.85 -17.24
N GLY A 193 -11.64 22.50 -17.62
CA GLY A 193 -11.31 23.85 -17.17
C GLY A 193 -10.80 23.96 -15.74
N GLN A 194 -10.55 22.82 -15.08
CA GLN A 194 -9.95 22.75 -13.76
C GLN A 194 -8.57 22.09 -13.84
N ARG A 195 -7.66 22.55 -13.00
CA ARG A 195 -6.35 21.90 -12.84
C ARG A 195 -6.46 20.82 -11.78
N ALA A 196 -6.32 19.57 -12.21
CA ALA A 196 -6.29 18.38 -11.37
C ALA A 196 -4.86 18.03 -11.00
N VAL A 197 -4.59 17.89 -9.71
CA VAL A 197 -3.25 17.57 -9.19
C VAL A 197 -3.25 16.15 -8.64
N TYR A 198 -2.45 15.29 -9.26
CA TYR A 198 -2.24 13.91 -8.87
C TYR A 198 -0.90 13.73 -8.16
N ALA A 199 -0.83 12.90 -7.14
CA ALA A 199 0.44 12.24 -6.84
C ALA A 199 0.84 11.38 -8.06
N ALA A 200 2.10 11.42 -8.46
CA ALA A 200 2.54 10.79 -9.72
C ALA A 200 2.16 9.31 -9.81
N ALA A 201 2.26 8.56 -8.72
CA ALA A 201 1.90 7.14 -8.66
C ALA A 201 0.42 6.92 -9.03
N TYR A 202 -0.51 7.71 -8.52
CA TYR A 202 -1.93 7.59 -8.81
C TYR A 202 -2.27 7.95 -10.26
N TYR A 203 -1.61 8.97 -10.81
CA TYR A 203 -1.77 9.30 -12.22
C TYR A 203 -1.41 8.13 -13.14
N TYR A 204 -0.26 7.51 -12.90
CA TYR A 204 0.18 6.38 -13.71
C TYR A 204 -0.65 5.12 -13.47
N GLN A 205 -1.13 4.89 -12.26
CA GLN A 205 -2.05 3.78 -11.98
C GLN A 205 -3.36 3.96 -12.76
N GLU A 206 -3.92 5.14 -12.78
CA GLU A 206 -5.15 5.46 -13.54
C GLU A 206 -4.92 5.32 -15.06
N LEU A 207 -3.81 5.84 -15.57
CA LEU A 207 -3.42 5.71 -16.97
C LEU A 207 -3.21 4.24 -17.39
N ASN A 208 -2.54 3.46 -16.55
CA ASN A 208 -2.31 2.03 -16.81
C ASN A 208 -3.61 1.24 -16.77
N ALA A 209 -4.51 1.51 -15.81
CA ALA A 209 -5.81 0.88 -15.74
C ALA A 209 -6.63 1.17 -17.01
N ALA A 210 -6.68 2.43 -17.43
CA ALA A 210 -7.36 2.83 -18.67
C ALA A 210 -6.80 2.10 -19.89
N ARG A 211 -5.47 2.04 -20.01
CA ARG A 211 -4.80 1.34 -21.11
C ARG A 211 -5.15 -0.16 -21.12
N MET A 212 -5.07 -0.82 -19.98
CA MET A 212 -5.38 -2.25 -19.86
C MET A 212 -6.86 -2.53 -20.16
N LEU A 213 -7.78 -1.70 -19.70
CA LEU A 213 -9.20 -1.81 -20.02
C LEU A 213 -9.45 -1.63 -21.53
N CYS A 214 -8.79 -0.66 -22.16
CA CYS A 214 -8.89 -0.51 -23.63
C CYS A 214 -8.37 -1.72 -24.38
N GLN A 215 -7.29 -2.34 -23.92
CA GLN A 215 -6.74 -3.57 -24.52
C GLN A 215 -7.67 -4.77 -24.35
N LEU A 216 -8.38 -4.88 -23.22
CA LEU A 216 -9.36 -5.93 -22.97
C LEU A 216 -10.69 -5.71 -23.69
N ASN A 217 -11.04 -4.46 -24.00
CA ASN A 217 -12.33 -4.11 -24.60
C ASN A 217 -12.40 -4.45 -26.09
N LEU A 218 -12.17 -5.72 -26.38
CA LEU A 218 -12.31 -6.26 -27.72
C LEU A 218 -13.78 -6.44 -28.06
N LYS A 219 -14.11 -6.34 -29.36
CA LYS A 219 -15.41 -6.65 -29.90
C LYS A 219 -15.37 -8.00 -30.57
N TYR A 220 -16.36 -8.81 -30.28
CA TYR A 220 -16.53 -10.13 -30.88
C TYR A 220 -17.78 -10.17 -31.77
N ASP A 221 -17.69 -10.85 -32.91
CA ASP A 221 -18.84 -11.10 -33.71
C ASP A 221 -19.79 -12.09 -33.02
N VAL A 222 -21.03 -11.69 -32.90
CA VAL A 222 -22.05 -12.44 -32.16
C VAL A 222 -23.19 -12.82 -33.11
N ASP A 223 -23.53 -14.10 -33.16
CA ASP A 223 -24.77 -14.57 -33.76
C ASP A 223 -25.96 -14.24 -32.84
N MET A 224 -26.54 -13.09 -33.04
CA MET A 224 -27.69 -12.63 -32.22
C MET A 224 -28.89 -13.60 -32.19
N PRO A 225 -29.27 -14.25 -33.30
CA PRO A 225 -30.27 -15.32 -33.24
C PRO A 225 -29.86 -16.48 -32.32
N ALA A 226 -28.59 -16.90 -32.32
CA ALA A 226 -28.12 -17.94 -31.42
C ALA A 226 -28.11 -17.50 -29.96
N VAL A 227 -27.72 -16.26 -29.67
CA VAL A 227 -27.78 -15.66 -28.32
C VAL A 227 -29.22 -15.64 -27.80
N ARG A 228 -30.18 -15.22 -28.61
CA ARG A 228 -31.60 -15.20 -28.23
C ARG A 228 -32.12 -16.60 -27.91
N ARG A 229 -31.79 -17.59 -28.71
CA ARG A 229 -32.15 -19.00 -28.44
C ARG A 229 -31.55 -19.47 -27.11
N MET A 230 -30.33 -19.11 -26.82
CA MET A 230 -29.67 -19.44 -25.58
C MET A 230 -30.33 -18.75 -24.37
N ILE A 231 -30.67 -17.48 -24.49
CA ILE A 231 -31.41 -16.74 -23.45
C ILE A 231 -32.75 -17.41 -23.15
N THR A 232 -33.49 -17.81 -24.19
CA THR A 232 -34.80 -18.53 -24.04
C THR A 232 -34.57 -19.86 -23.31
N ARG A 233 -33.50 -20.57 -23.62
CA ARG A 233 -33.16 -21.81 -22.92
C ARG A 233 -32.83 -21.57 -21.46
N ILE A 234 -32.03 -20.54 -21.15
CA ILE A 234 -31.70 -20.16 -19.77
C ILE A 234 -32.97 -19.83 -18.98
N GLU A 235 -33.89 -19.05 -19.57
CA GLU A 235 -35.15 -18.71 -18.94
C GLU A 235 -35.99 -19.98 -18.60
N ALA A 236 -36.02 -20.94 -19.52
CA ALA A 236 -36.72 -22.20 -19.33
C ALA A 236 -36.03 -23.09 -18.26
N ASP A 237 -34.73 -23.26 -18.32
CA ASP A 237 -33.97 -24.13 -17.43
C ASP A 237 -33.93 -23.59 -15.99
N GLU A 238 -33.87 -22.28 -15.81
CA GLU A 238 -33.82 -21.62 -14.50
C GLU A 238 -35.22 -21.20 -13.98
N GLY A 239 -36.24 -21.36 -14.78
CA GLY A 239 -37.63 -20.99 -14.40
C GLY A 239 -37.83 -19.51 -14.14
N LEU A 240 -37.13 -18.64 -14.87
CA LEU A 240 -37.15 -17.21 -14.73
C LEU A 240 -37.53 -16.51 -16.05
N SER A 241 -37.86 -15.23 -15.94
CA SER A 241 -38.10 -14.36 -17.10
C SER A 241 -37.21 -13.14 -16.97
N LEU A 242 -36.39 -12.88 -17.98
CA LEU A 242 -35.54 -11.71 -18.06
C LEU A 242 -36.27 -10.56 -18.75
N ASP A 243 -36.08 -9.35 -18.23
CA ASP A 243 -36.49 -8.15 -18.95
C ASP A 243 -35.56 -7.81 -20.11
N GLU A 244 -35.96 -6.84 -20.94
CA GLU A 244 -35.14 -6.50 -22.13
C GLU A 244 -33.76 -5.98 -21.81
N MET A 245 -33.57 -5.26 -20.68
CA MET A 245 -32.24 -4.79 -20.24
C MET A 245 -31.37 -5.94 -19.75
N GLN A 246 -31.96 -6.90 -19.06
CA GLN A 246 -31.24 -8.10 -18.61
C GLN A 246 -30.84 -8.98 -19.81
N LYS A 247 -31.71 -9.16 -20.80
CA LYS A 247 -31.39 -9.85 -22.05
C LYS A 247 -30.28 -9.15 -22.83
N MET A 248 -30.34 -7.81 -22.89
CA MET A 248 -29.31 -7.00 -23.51
C MET A 248 -27.96 -7.18 -22.78
N ALA A 249 -27.93 -7.22 -21.45
CA ALA A 249 -26.71 -7.45 -20.68
C ALA A 249 -26.06 -8.80 -21.00
N VAL A 250 -26.84 -9.87 -21.16
CA VAL A 250 -26.34 -11.18 -21.59
C VAL A 250 -25.75 -11.12 -23.00
N ALA A 251 -26.44 -10.47 -23.94
CA ALA A 251 -25.95 -10.28 -25.30
C ALA A 251 -24.65 -9.45 -25.34
N GLU A 252 -24.59 -8.36 -24.61
CA GLU A 252 -23.42 -7.51 -24.51
C GLU A 252 -22.22 -8.25 -23.85
N ALA A 253 -22.49 -9.11 -22.85
CA ALA A 253 -21.46 -9.95 -22.25
C ALA A 253 -20.79 -10.90 -23.26
N SER A 254 -21.55 -11.40 -24.21
CA SER A 254 -21.02 -12.29 -25.26
C SER A 254 -20.23 -11.56 -26.34
N GLY A 255 -20.51 -10.28 -26.56
CA GLY A 255 -19.94 -9.48 -27.65
C GLY A 255 -18.83 -8.51 -27.26
N ASN A 256 -18.53 -8.37 -25.98
CA ASN A 256 -17.57 -7.37 -25.48
C ASN A 256 -16.55 -7.99 -24.54
N GLY A 257 -15.31 -7.56 -24.66
CA GLY A 257 -14.23 -7.96 -23.75
C GLY A 257 -14.35 -7.31 -22.35
N VAL A 258 -15.01 -6.17 -22.25
CA VAL A 258 -15.32 -5.48 -20.98
C VAL A 258 -16.79 -5.09 -20.95
N LEU A 259 -17.46 -5.40 -19.86
CA LEU A 259 -18.84 -4.99 -19.61
C LEU A 259 -19.00 -4.46 -18.19
N ILE A 260 -19.69 -3.34 -18.05
CA ILE A 260 -20.06 -2.76 -16.77
C ILE A 260 -21.58 -2.83 -16.63
N ILE A 261 -22.04 -3.48 -15.58
CA ILE A 261 -23.47 -3.60 -15.24
C ILE A 261 -23.71 -2.76 -13.99
N THR A 262 -24.60 -1.80 -14.09
CA THR A 262 -25.01 -0.93 -12.97
C THR A 262 -26.50 -1.04 -12.71
N GLY A 263 -26.89 -0.79 -11.46
CA GLY A 263 -28.29 -0.76 -11.07
C GLY A 263 -28.43 -0.57 -9.57
N GLY A 264 -29.55 0.01 -9.15
CA GLY A 264 -29.87 0.19 -7.73
C GLY A 264 -30.18 -1.14 -7.01
N PRO A 265 -30.40 -1.10 -5.69
CA PRO A 265 -30.85 -2.26 -4.93
C PRO A 265 -32.17 -2.81 -5.48
N GLY A 266 -32.31 -4.13 -5.61
CA GLY A 266 -33.54 -4.78 -6.07
C GLY A 266 -33.87 -4.65 -7.56
N THR A 267 -32.90 -4.20 -8.39
CA THR A 267 -33.11 -4.06 -9.85
C THR A 267 -32.82 -5.34 -10.65
N GLY A 268 -32.60 -6.47 -9.98
CA GLY A 268 -32.33 -7.75 -10.65
C GLY A 268 -30.91 -7.96 -11.13
N LYS A 269 -29.89 -7.25 -10.59
CA LYS A 269 -28.49 -7.48 -10.93
C LYS A 269 -28.05 -8.92 -10.70
N THR A 270 -28.44 -9.53 -9.60
CA THR A 270 -28.12 -10.92 -9.28
C THR A 270 -28.70 -11.87 -10.32
N THR A 271 -29.94 -11.67 -10.74
CA THR A 271 -30.58 -12.47 -11.81
C THR A 271 -29.82 -12.31 -13.12
N THR A 272 -29.40 -11.09 -13.46
CA THR A 272 -28.61 -10.81 -14.66
C THR A 272 -27.26 -11.53 -14.62
N ILE A 273 -26.55 -11.45 -13.48
CA ILE A 273 -25.25 -12.12 -13.28
C ILE A 273 -25.41 -13.64 -13.43
N ASN A 274 -26.45 -14.23 -12.83
CA ASN A 274 -26.73 -15.66 -12.95
C ASN A 274 -27.01 -16.08 -14.39
N ALA A 275 -27.75 -15.28 -15.13
CA ALA A 275 -28.02 -15.53 -16.56
C ALA A 275 -26.73 -15.47 -17.40
N ILE A 276 -25.85 -14.51 -17.13
CA ILE A 276 -24.52 -14.40 -17.79
C ILE A 276 -23.63 -15.59 -17.45
N ILE A 277 -23.61 -16.03 -16.21
CA ILE A 277 -22.86 -17.21 -15.79
C ILE A 277 -23.35 -18.44 -16.53
N LYS A 278 -24.66 -18.66 -16.61
CA LYS A 278 -25.27 -19.77 -17.34
C LYS A 278 -24.94 -19.71 -18.83
N TYR A 279 -25.00 -18.52 -19.41
CA TYR A 279 -24.61 -18.35 -20.80
C TYR A 279 -23.15 -18.79 -21.06
N PHE A 280 -22.24 -18.34 -20.22
CA PHE A 280 -20.83 -18.72 -20.32
C PHE A 280 -20.58 -20.20 -20.06
N GLU A 281 -21.32 -20.83 -19.15
CA GLU A 281 -21.25 -22.29 -18.94
C GLU A 281 -21.69 -23.05 -20.19
N TYR A 282 -22.78 -22.65 -20.82
CA TYR A 282 -23.24 -23.29 -22.06
C TYR A 282 -22.26 -23.13 -23.23
N GLU A 283 -21.48 -22.04 -23.23
CA GLU A 283 -20.36 -21.82 -24.17
C GLU A 283 -19.08 -22.58 -23.76
N GLY A 284 -19.08 -23.28 -22.63
CA GLY A 284 -17.92 -24.02 -22.15
C GLY A 284 -16.77 -23.16 -21.63
N LEU A 285 -17.08 -21.93 -21.19
CA LEU A 285 -16.06 -20.98 -20.69
C LEU A 285 -15.75 -21.22 -19.20
N GLU A 286 -14.48 -21.09 -18.87
CA GLU A 286 -14.00 -21.09 -17.47
C GLU A 286 -14.25 -19.72 -16.83
N ILE A 287 -14.99 -19.70 -15.73
CA ILE A 287 -15.44 -18.47 -15.06
C ILE A 287 -14.80 -18.34 -13.69
N ARG A 288 -14.32 -17.15 -13.35
CA ARG A 288 -13.89 -16.77 -12.00
C ARG A 288 -14.77 -15.68 -11.47
N LEU A 289 -15.26 -15.87 -10.23
CA LEU A 289 -16.08 -14.89 -9.52
C LEU A 289 -15.31 -14.31 -8.34
N ALA A 290 -15.30 -13.00 -8.20
CA ALA A 290 -14.66 -12.35 -7.08
C ALA A 290 -15.39 -11.07 -6.64
N ALA A 291 -15.08 -10.66 -5.41
CA ALA A 291 -15.54 -9.41 -4.82
C ALA A 291 -14.43 -8.80 -3.94
N PRO A 292 -14.47 -7.49 -3.63
CA PRO A 292 -13.41 -6.84 -2.87
C PRO A 292 -13.34 -7.26 -1.40
N THR A 293 -14.46 -7.74 -0.83
CA THR A 293 -14.53 -8.16 0.58
C THR A 293 -15.04 -9.58 0.74
N GLY A 294 -14.63 -10.24 1.86
CA GLY A 294 -15.09 -11.60 2.16
C GLY A 294 -16.62 -11.68 2.31
N ARG A 295 -17.25 -10.64 2.86
CA ARG A 295 -18.70 -10.57 3.01
C ARG A 295 -19.42 -10.49 1.65
N ALA A 296 -18.89 -9.67 0.74
CA ALA A 296 -19.43 -9.56 -0.61
C ALA A 296 -19.22 -10.86 -1.40
N ALA A 297 -18.05 -11.47 -1.32
CA ALA A 297 -17.76 -12.77 -1.94
C ALA A 297 -18.69 -13.88 -1.45
N LYS A 298 -18.94 -13.94 -0.14
CA LYS A 298 -19.89 -14.91 0.43
C LYS A 298 -21.30 -14.70 -0.11
N ARG A 299 -21.79 -13.47 -0.11
CA ARG A 299 -23.12 -13.15 -0.70
C ARG A 299 -23.22 -13.53 -2.18
N MET A 300 -22.15 -13.28 -2.93
CA MET A 300 -22.09 -13.65 -4.35
C MET A 300 -22.15 -15.17 -4.52
N SER A 301 -21.44 -15.94 -3.69
CA SER A 301 -21.51 -17.42 -3.71
C SER A 301 -22.91 -17.94 -3.38
N GLU A 302 -23.54 -17.40 -2.33
CA GLU A 302 -24.89 -17.77 -1.92
C GLU A 302 -25.94 -17.46 -3.00
N ALA A 303 -25.82 -16.31 -3.64
CA ALA A 303 -26.76 -15.83 -4.65
C ALA A 303 -26.61 -16.52 -6.02
N THR A 304 -25.41 -16.93 -6.38
CA THR A 304 -25.11 -17.53 -7.70
C THR A 304 -25.03 -19.07 -7.66
N GLY A 305 -24.76 -19.64 -6.49
CA GLY A 305 -24.47 -21.07 -6.37
C GLY A 305 -23.05 -21.46 -6.84
N TYR A 306 -22.22 -20.48 -7.22
CA TYR A 306 -20.83 -20.69 -7.64
C TYR A 306 -19.85 -20.17 -6.58
N GLU A 307 -18.66 -20.75 -6.52
CA GLU A 307 -17.64 -20.26 -5.61
C GLU A 307 -17.13 -18.88 -6.05
N ALA A 308 -17.26 -17.90 -5.15
CA ALA A 308 -16.67 -16.58 -5.28
C ALA A 308 -15.63 -16.36 -4.19
N GLN A 309 -14.54 -15.70 -4.55
CA GLN A 309 -13.43 -15.38 -3.66
C GLN A 309 -13.29 -13.87 -3.49
N THR A 310 -12.50 -13.44 -2.50
CA THR A 310 -12.01 -12.07 -2.53
C THR A 310 -11.02 -11.88 -3.69
N ILE A 311 -10.94 -10.65 -4.23
CA ILE A 311 -9.98 -10.35 -5.29
C ILE A 311 -8.54 -10.69 -4.83
N HIS A 312 -8.20 -10.36 -3.58
CA HIS A 312 -6.90 -10.69 -3.00
C HIS A 312 -6.61 -12.20 -3.01
N ARG A 313 -7.59 -13.01 -2.67
CA ARG A 313 -7.45 -14.48 -2.68
C ARG A 313 -7.35 -15.03 -4.09
N MET A 314 -8.15 -14.49 -5.01
CA MET A 314 -8.12 -14.90 -6.43
C MET A 314 -6.76 -14.58 -7.07
N LEU A 315 -6.15 -13.45 -6.70
CA LEU A 315 -4.83 -13.04 -7.17
C LEU A 315 -3.68 -13.71 -6.39
N GLU A 316 -3.99 -14.57 -5.42
CA GLU A 316 -3.00 -15.31 -4.62
C GLU A 316 -1.99 -14.35 -3.97
N LEU A 317 -2.49 -13.51 -3.05
CA LEU A 317 -1.63 -12.63 -2.26
C LEU A 317 -0.65 -13.47 -1.45
N SER A 318 0.64 -13.40 -1.77
CA SER A 318 1.70 -14.14 -1.10
C SER A 318 2.32 -13.34 0.03
N GLY A 319 2.46 -14.01 1.17
CA GLY A 319 3.24 -13.54 2.31
C GLY A 319 2.44 -12.81 3.38
N ALA A 320 2.89 -13.01 4.64
CA ALA A 320 2.63 -12.05 5.70
C ALA A 320 3.24 -10.70 5.27
N PRO A 321 2.69 -9.56 5.68
CA PRO A 321 3.29 -8.27 5.40
C PRO A 321 4.71 -8.26 6.01
N SER A 322 5.68 -8.69 5.21
CA SER A 322 7.06 -8.37 5.49
C SER A 322 7.22 -6.88 5.20
N ASP A 323 8.13 -6.24 5.88
CA ASP A 323 8.42 -4.80 5.83
C ASP A 323 8.66 -4.20 4.42
N SER A 324 8.49 -4.97 3.35
CA SER A 324 8.49 -4.48 1.97
C SER A 324 7.07 -4.05 1.58
N THR A 325 6.90 -2.79 1.32
CA THR A 325 5.67 -2.04 1.07
C THR A 325 4.88 -2.42 -0.19
N ALA A 326 5.30 -3.40 -0.97
CA ALA A 326 4.59 -3.86 -2.15
C ALA A 326 3.90 -5.19 -1.87
N ALA A 327 2.56 -5.19 -1.86
CA ALA A 327 1.79 -6.43 -1.93
C ALA A 327 2.28 -7.24 -3.13
N ARG A 328 2.67 -8.48 -2.90
CA ARG A 328 3.06 -9.40 -3.99
C ARG A 328 1.90 -10.32 -4.28
N PHE A 329 1.40 -10.23 -5.50
CA PHE A 329 0.42 -11.16 -6.03
C PHE A 329 1.10 -12.15 -6.95
N GLU A 330 0.85 -13.44 -6.74
CA GLU A 330 1.36 -14.51 -7.59
C GLU A 330 0.73 -14.47 -8.99
N ARG A 331 -0.54 -14.03 -9.08
CA ARG A 331 -1.22 -13.80 -10.35
C ARG A 331 -0.94 -12.39 -10.85
N ASN A 332 -0.33 -12.31 -12.02
CA ASN A 332 0.12 -11.07 -12.66
C ASN A 332 0.33 -11.31 -14.17
N GLU A 333 0.92 -10.35 -14.86
CA GLU A 333 1.19 -10.43 -16.30
C GLU A 333 2.07 -11.61 -16.74
N ASN A 334 2.91 -12.13 -15.86
CA ASN A 334 3.77 -13.29 -16.13
C ASN A 334 3.15 -14.61 -15.69
N ASN A 335 2.10 -14.57 -14.89
CA ASN A 335 1.35 -15.71 -14.40
C ASN A 335 -0.13 -15.34 -14.30
N PRO A 336 -0.82 -15.18 -15.45
CA PRO A 336 -2.19 -14.68 -15.48
C PRO A 336 -3.19 -15.67 -14.88
N LEU A 337 -4.38 -15.17 -14.58
CA LEU A 337 -5.51 -15.99 -14.16
C LEU A 337 -5.86 -16.97 -15.29
N GLU A 338 -6.08 -18.22 -14.92
CA GLU A 338 -6.62 -19.24 -15.81
C GLU A 338 -8.14 -19.12 -15.83
N ALA A 339 -8.63 -18.24 -16.69
CA ALA A 339 -10.07 -17.98 -16.84
C ALA A 339 -10.37 -17.39 -18.21
N ASP A 340 -11.54 -17.73 -18.75
CA ASP A 340 -12.09 -17.12 -19.96
C ASP A 340 -12.93 -15.88 -19.63
N ALA A 341 -13.52 -15.85 -18.45
CA ALA A 341 -14.30 -14.74 -17.94
C ALA A 341 -14.05 -14.49 -16.44
N VAL A 342 -13.92 -13.24 -16.07
CA VAL A 342 -13.80 -12.79 -14.66
C VAL A 342 -14.97 -11.85 -14.37
N ILE A 343 -15.75 -12.17 -13.37
CA ILE A 343 -16.89 -11.36 -12.93
C ILE A 343 -16.59 -10.81 -11.53
N ILE A 344 -16.60 -9.51 -11.40
CA ILE A 344 -16.38 -8.81 -10.13
C ILE A 344 -17.66 -8.14 -9.69
N ASP A 345 -18.13 -8.47 -8.50
CA ASP A 345 -19.22 -7.76 -7.83
C ASP A 345 -18.70 -6.67 -6.89
N GLU A 346 -19.52 -5.68 -6.58
CA GLU A 346 -19.18 -4.55 -5.68
C GLU A 346 -17.95 -3.75 -6.13
N MET A 347 -17.82 -3.49 -7.44
CA MET A 347 -16.67 -2.75 -8.01
C MET A 347 -16.44 -1.36 -7.40
N THR A 348 -17.47 -0.73 -6.85
CA THR A 348 -17.38 0.57 -6.17
C THR A 348 -16.47 0.57 -4.95
N MET A 349 -16.16 -0.60 -4.39
CA MET A 349 -15.27 -0.76 -3.24
C MET A 349 -13.81 -1.09 -3.65
N VAL A 350 -13.53 -1.18 -4.94
CA VAL A 350 -12.20 -1.48 -5.47
C VAL A 350 -11.45 -0.18 -5.72
N ASP A 351 -10.29 -0.01 -5.06
CA ASP A 351 -9.42 1.13 -5.32
C ASP A 351 -8.61 0.96 -6.60
N ILE A 352 -8.00 2.05 -7.05
CA ILE A 352 -7.22 2.05 -8.30
C ILE A 352 -6.00 1.11 -8.23
N ASN A 353 -5.42 0.93 -7.07
CA ASN A 353 -4.28 0.06 -6.86
C ASN A 353 -4.67 -1.41 -7.05
N LEU A 354 -5.75 -1.85 -6.38
CA LEU A 354 -6.28 -3.20 -6.53
C LEU A 354 -6.77 -3.48 -7.95
N LEU A 355 -7.39 -2.49 -8.61
CA LEU A 355 -7.79 -2.59 -10.01
C LEU A 355 -6.59 -2.83 -10.93
N ASN A 356 -5.47 -2.14 -10.71
CA ASN A 356 -4.26 -2.36 -11.49
C ASN A 356 -3.73 -3.79 -11.33
N PHE A 357 -3.67 -4.32 -10.10
CA PHE A 357 -3.25 -5.70 -9.86
C PHE A 357 -4.19 -6.71 -10.52
N LEU A 358 -5.50 -6.48 -10.44
CA LEU A 358 -6.50 -7.32 -11.11
C LEU A 358 -6.29 -7.35 -12.63
N LEU A 359 -6.19 -6.18 -13.25
CA LEU A 359 -6.07 -6.07 -14.71
C LEU A 359 -4.76 -6.66 -15.24
N LYS A 360 -3.67 -6.55 -14.49
CA LYS A 360 -2.40 -7.19 -14.83
C LYS A 360 -2.49 -8.71 -14.90
N ALA A 361 -3.37 -9.31 -14.12
CA ALA A 361 -3.58 -10.76 -14.09
C ALA A 361 -4.56 -11.27 -15.16
N ILE A 362 -5.18 -10.39 -15.92
CA ILE A 362 -6.13 -10.71 -16.99
C ILE A 362 -5.49 -10.34 -18.33
N LEU A 363 -5.23 -11.35 -19.16
CA LEU A 363 -4.72 -11.12 -20.51
C LEU A 363 -5.87 -10.94 -21.50
N PRO A 364 -5.67 -10.16 -22.57
CA PRO A 364 -6.64 -10.02 -23.67
C PRO A 364 -6.88 -11.33 -24.40
#